data_8aa4f2d9e8436584d5de7c34cc5f0794
#
_entry.id   8aa4f2d9e8436584d5de7c34cc5f0794
#
_cell.length_a   1.000
_cell.length_b   1.000
_cell.length_c   1.000
_cell.angle_alpha   90.00
_cell.angle_beta   90.00
_cell.angle_gamma   90.00
#
_symmetry.space_group_name_H-M   'P 1'
#
loop_
_entity.id
_entity.type
_entity.pdbx_description
1 polymer ?
#
loop_
_entity_poly.entity_id
_entity_poly.type
_entity_poly.pdbx_seq_one_letter_code
_entity_poly.pdbx_strand_id
1 'polypeptide(L)'
;KLLMEVEDLEENREYCRHGLEHLLDVARISYIMILEDGADISKDIIYAASLFHDIGRGKSYQSGGNHDEASADIAKKLLPDCGYNDKEIIQICDAIKLHSGRLDIGEFQNKREENKELELADYLKISDQLSRNCFNCKVSNTCKWSEEEKNSNIQI
;
A
#
# COMPACT_ATOMS: atom_id res chain seq x y z
N LYS A 1 1.21 11.28 -14.49
CA LYS A 1 2.05 12.44 -14.13
C LYS A 1 2.57 12.34 -12.70
N LEU A 2 1.69 12.28 -11.66
CA LEU A 2 2.13 12.20 -10.25
C LEU A 2 3.00 10.97 -9.95
N LEU A 3 2.64 9.80 -10.47
CA LEU A 3 3.44 8.59 -10.32
C LEU A 3 4.82 8.73 -10.98
N MET A 4 4.89 9.26 -12.19
CA MET A 4 6.16 9.53 -12.88
C MET A 4 7.06 10.46 -12.06
N GLU A 5 6.48 11.45 -11.38
CA GLU A 5 7.22 12.33 -10.48
C GLU A 5 7.81 11.57 -9.29
N VAL A 6 7.09 10.60 -8.71
CA VAL A 6 7.65 9.72 -7.66
C VAL A 6 8.78 8.86 -8.22
N GLU A 7 8.59 8.25 -9.40
CA GLU A 7 9.59 7.42 -10.06
C GLU A 7 10.88 8.21 -10.38
N ASP A 8 10.73 9.44 -10.90
CA ASP A 8 11.85 10.34 -11.20
C ASP A 8 12.62 10.72 -9.92
N LEU A 9 11.92 11.04 -8.83
CA LEU A 9 12.55 11.38 -7.54
C LEU A 9 13.23 10.18 -6.88
N GLU A 10 12.80 8.97 -7.19
CA GLU A 10 13.39 7.71 -6.72
C GLU A 10 14.38 7.07 -7.70
N GLU A 11 14.75 7.73 -8.80
CA GLU A 11 15.64 7.16 -9.82
C GLU A 11 16.94 6.60 -9.23
N ASN A 12 17.53 7.29 -8.25
CA ASN A 12 18.76 6.90 -7.58
C ASN A 12 18.55 6.22 -6.21
N ARG A 13 17.31 5.84 -5.89
CA ARG A 13 16.99 5.16 -4.64
C ARG A 13 17.47 3.70 -4.70
N GLU A 14 18.28 3.31 -3.75
CA GLU A 14 18.87 1.95 -3.68
C GLU A 14 17.89 0.90 -3.13
N TYR A 15 17.02 1.30 -2.18
CA TYR A 15 16.07 0.42 -1.52
C TYR A 15 14.69 0.46 -2.22
N CYS A 16 13.69 -0.17 -1.60
CA CYS A 16 12.34 -0.30 -2.14
C CYS A 16 11.85 0.98 -2.82
N ARG A 17 11.42 0.88 -4.09
CA ARG A 17 10.88 1.97 -4.88
C ARG A 17 9.36 1.87 -4.93
N HIS A 18 8.69 3.00 -5.06
CA HIS A 18 7.23 3.13 -5.01
C HIS A 18 6.64 3.47 -6.39
N GLY A 19 7.20 2.85 -7.44
CA GLY A 19 6.73 2.98 -8.82
C GLY A 19 5.50 2.11 -9.11
N LEU A 20 5.09 2.09 -10.38
CA LEU A 20 3.88 1.37 -10.82
C LEU A 20 3.89 -0.12 -10.47
N GLU A 21 5.03 -0.78 -10.57
CA GLU A 21 5.17 -2.21 -10.25
C GLU A 21 4.77 -2.48 -8.80
N HIS A 22 5.34 -1.73 -7.86
CA HIS A 22 4.98 -1.81 -6.44
C HIS A 22 3.49 -1.59 -6.19
N LEU A 23 2.92 -0.50 -6.74
CA LEU A 23 1.50 -0.19 -6.55
C LEU A 23 0.58 -1.30 -7.07
N LEU A 24 0.94 -1.92 -8.21
CA LEU A 24 0.20 -3.04 -8.78
C LEU A 24 0.36 -4.32 -7.96
N ASP A 25 1.53 -4.57 -7.39
CA ASP A 25 1.75 -5.73 -6.53
C ASP A 25 0.93 -5.60 -5.25
N VAL A 26 0.92 -4.42 -4.62
CA VAL A 26 0.04 -4.13 -3.48
C VAL A 26 -1.43 -4.38 -3.85
N ALA A 27 -1.89 -3.90 -5.01
CA ALA A 27 -3.27 -4.08 -5.45
C ALA A 27 -3.63 -5.56 -5.67
N ARG A 28 -2.74 -6.33 -6.29
CA ARG A 28 -2.96 -7.76 -6.56
C ARG A 28 -2.96 -8.57 -5.29
N ILE A 29 -2.00 -8.35 -4.39
CA ILE A 29 -1.91 -9.04 -3.11
C ILE A 29 -3.14 -8.73 -2.25
N SER A 30 -3.51 -7.44 -2.11
CA SER A 30 -4.73 -7.05 -1.40
C SER A 30 -5.97 -7.74 -1.96
N TYR A 31 -6.11 -7.77 -3.29
CA TYR A 31 -7.27 -8.37 -3.93
C TYR A 31 -7.34 -9.89 -3.72
N ILE A 32 -6.21 -10.59 -3.82
CA ILE A 32 -6.14 -12.05 -3.56
C ILE A 32 -6.56 -12.33 -2.11
N MET A 33 -5.98 -11.63 -1.14
CA MET A 33 -6.28 -11.83 0.28
C MET A 33 -7.76 -11.56 0.60
N ILE A 34 -8.33 -10.49 0.07
CA ILE A 34 -9.75 -10.13 0.25
C ILE A 34 -10.66 -11.20 -0.36
N LEU A 35 -10.31 -11.76 -1.53
CA LEU A 35 -11.05 -12.87 -2.13
C LEU A 35 -10.97 -14.15 -1.30
N GLU A 36 -9.79 -14.49 -0.78
CA GLU A 36 -9.59 -15.67 0.08
C GLU A 36 -10.39 -15.56 1.38
N ASP A 37 -10.46 -14.37 1.96
CA ASP A 37 -11.21 -14.11 3.18
C ASP A 37 -12.72 -13.95 2.95
N GLY A 38 -13.15 -13.86 1.68
CA GLY A 38 -14.56 -13.63 1.33
C GLY A 38 -15.09 -12.27 1.79
N ALA A 39 -14.19 -11.28 1.98
CA ALA A 39 -14.59 -9.94 2.41
C ALA A 39 -15.30 -9.17 1.28
N ASP A 40 -16.37 -8.45 1.63
CA ASP A 40 -17.20 -7.69 0.68
C ASP A 40 -16.62 -6.30 0.40
N ILE A 41 -15.46 -6.29 -0.29
CA ILE A 41 -14.81 -5.05 -0.73
C ILE A 41 -14.64 -5.13 -2.25
N SER A 42 -15.17 -4.14 -2.97
CA SER A 42 -15.14 -4.16 -4.43
C SER A 42 -13.70 -4.02 -4.97
N LYS A 43 -13.44 -4.69 -6.10
CA LYS A 43 -12.13 -4.63 -6.78
C LYS A 43 -11.70 -3.19 -7.08
N ASP A 44 -12.63 -2.33 -7.48
CA ASP A 44 -12.31 -0.96 -7.86
C ASP A 44 -11.83 -0.14 -6.64
N ILE A 45 -12.45 -0.34 -5.48
CA ILE A 45 -12.03 0.28 -4.21
C ILE A 45 -10.63 -0.19 -3.81
N ILE A 46 -10.35 -1.51 -3.90
CA ILE A 46 -9.06 -2.10 -3.58
C ILE A 46 -7.95 -1.52 -4.46
N TYR A 47 -8.18 -1.51 -5.77
CA TYR A 47 -7.21 -0.98 -6.73
C TYR A 47 -7.02 0.53 -6.58
N ALA A 48 -8.08 1.30 -6.32
CA ALA A 48 -7.95 2.73 -6.07
C ALA A 48 -7.11 3.00 -4.82
N ALA A 49 -7.41 2.35 -3.68
CA ALA A 49 -6.63 2.51 -2.46
C ALA A 49 -5.14 2.17 -2.70
N SER A 50 -4.87 1.04 -3.35
CA SER A 50 -3.50 0.59 -3.62
C SER A 50 -2.74 1.50 -4.58
N LEU A 51 -3.38 1.98 -5.65
CA LEU A 51 -2.73 2.88 -6.62
C LEU A 51 -2.47 4.29 -6.06
N PHE A 52 -3.24 4.71 -5.07
CA PHE A 52 -3.11 6.03 -4.48
C PHE A 52 -2.29 6.06 -3.18
N HIS A 53 -2.04 4.92 -2.48
CA HIS A 53 -1.50 4.94 -1.12
C HIS A 53 -0.17 5.68 -1.00
N ASP A 54 0.69 5.59 -2.00
CA ASP A 54 2.05 6.16 -2.00
C ASP A 54 2.24 7.34 -2.98
N ILE A 55 1.17 7.78 -3.67
CA ILE A 55 1.27 8.84 -4.67
C ILE A 55 1.69 10.19 -4.08
N GLY A 56 1.48 10.40 -2.79
CA GLY A 56 1.87 11.58 -2.03
C GLY A 56 3.36 11.67 -1.71
N ARG A 57 4.15 10.61 -1.98
CA ARG A 57 5.60 10.59 -1.72
C ARG A 57 6.33 11.69 -2.48
N GLY A 58 5.94 11.97 -3.73
CA GLY A 58 6.53 13.07 -4.50
C GLY A 58 6.46 14.40 -3.74
N LYS A 59 5.31 14.73 -3.18
CA LYS A 59 5.13 15.94 -2.35
C LYS A 59 5.95 15.86 -1.06
N SER A 60 5.95 14.72 -0.39
CA SER A 60 6.72 14.51 0.84
C SER A 60 8.23 14.67 0.64
N TYR A 61 8.78 14.19 -0.48
CA TYR A 61 10.20 14.36 -0.83
C TYR A 61 10.57 15.82 -1.11
N GLN A 62 9.68 16.58 -1.72
CA GLN A 62 9.94 17.99 -2.10
C GLN A 62 9.75 18.96 -0.96
N SER A 63 8.73 18.78 -0.13
CA SER A 63 8.31 19.77 0.88
C SER A 63 8.27 19.26 2.31
N GLY A 64 8.60 17.98 2.52
CA GLY A 64 8.43 17.31 3.81
C GLY A 64 6.97 16.97 4.11
N GLY A 65 6.73 16.43 5.28
CA GLY A 65 5.40 16.04 5.75
C GLY A 65 5.07 14.57 5.57
N ASN A 66 3.87 14.20 5.99
CA ASN A 66 3.38 12.84 5.94
C ASN A 66 2.86 12.50 4.53
N HIS A 67 3.43 11.47 3.91
CA HIS A 67 3.01 11.04 2.58
C HIS A 67 1.60 10.42 2.57
N ASP A 68 1.15 9.81 3.67
CA ASP A 68 -0.19 9.20 3.77
C ASP A 68 -1.27 10.27 3.66
N GLU A 69 -1.11 11.36 4.41
CA GLU A 69 -2.00 12.53 4.34
C GLU A 69 -1.99 13.16 2.94
N ALA A 70 -0.79 13.31 2.37
CA ALA A 70 -0.64 13.86 1.02
C ALA A 70 -1.30 12.96 -0.03
N SER A 71 -1.16 11.63 0.09
CA SER A 71 -1.78 10.64 -0.77
C SER A 71 -3.31 10.68 -0.68
N ALA A 72 -3.85 10.69 0.54
CA ALA A 72 -5.29 10.79 0.77
C ALA A 72 -5.89 12.10 0.25
N ASP A 73 -5.18 13.22 0.42
CA ASP A 73 -5.60 14.52 -0.13
C ASP A 73 -5.64 14.53 -1.67
N ILE A 74 -4.69 13.84 -2.32
CA ILE A 74 -4.66 13.67 -3.77
C ILE A 74 -5.81 12.77 -4.21
N ALA A 75 -5.99 11.62 -3.56
CA ALA A 75 -7.07 10.68 -3.84
C ALA A 75 -8.45 11.36 -3.72
N LYS A 76 -8.69 12.08 -2.62
CA LYS A 76 -9.93 12.81 -2.38
C LYS A 76 -10.29 13.81 -3.50
N LYS A 77 -9.28 14.40 -4.15
CA LYS A 77 -9.50 15.36 -5.26
C LYS A 77 -9.76 14.69 -6.59
N LEU A 78 -9.18 13.51 -6.84
CA LEU A 78 -9.20 12.86 -8.15
C LEU A 78 -10.31 11.79 -8.27
N LEU A 79 -10.64 11.11 -7.18
CA LEU A 79 -11.62 10.01 -7.19
C LEU A 79 -13.03 10.43 -7.65
N PRO A 80 -13.55 11.65 -7.31
CA PRO A 80 -14.85 12.09 -7.85
C PRO A 80 -14.90 12.09 -9.37
N ASP A 81 -13.82 12.52 -10.04
CA ASP A 81 -13.73 12.55 -11.51
C ASP A 81 -13.62 11.14 -12.11
N CYS A 82 -13.27 10.14 -11.29
CA CYS A 82 -13.23 8.72 -11.66
C CYS A 82 -14.56 7.99 -11.41
N GLY A 83 -15.58 8.67 -10.89
CA GLY A 83 -16.92 8.13 -10.68
C GLY A 83 -17.16 7.47 -9.32
N TYR A 84 -16.23 7.60 -8.37
CA TYR A 84 -16.42 7.12 -7.00
C TYR A 84 -17.39 8.02 -6.23
N ASN A 85 -18.27 7.41 -5.44
CA ASN A 85 -19.18 8.13 -4.55
C ASN A 85 -18.50 8.51 -3.22
N ASP A 86 -19.16 9.39 -2.43
CA ASP A 86 -18.60 9.92 -1.19
C ASP A 86 -18.22 8.83 -0.17
N LYS A 87 -18.98 7.73 -0.07
CA LYS A 87 -18.71 6.64 0.86
C LYS A 87 -17.45 5.87 0.45
N GLU A 88 -17.33 5.57 -0.84
CA GLU A 88 -16.15 4.92 -1.40
C GLU A 88 -14.89 5.78 -1.25
N ILE A 89 -15.01 7.08 -1.50
CA ILE A 89 -13.91 8.03 -1.32
C ILE A 89 -13.45 8.09 0.14
N ILE A 90 -14.38 8.13 1.10
CA ILE A 90 -14.05 8.09 2.53
C ILE A 90 -13.32 6.78 2.85
N GLN A 91 -13.85 5.63 2.45
CA GLN A 91 -13.25 4.33 2.70
C GLN A 91 -11.82 4.23 2.14
N ILE A 92 -11.61 4.68 0.90
CA ILE A 92 -10.31 4.69 0.24
C ILE A 92 -9.34 5.62 0.97
N CYS A 93 -9.75 6.86 1.26
CA CYS A 93 -8.90 7.85 1.92
C CYS A 93 -8.52 7.42 3.34
N ASP A 94 -9.42 6.81 4.09
CA ASP A 94 -9.14 6.32 5.44
C ASP A 94 -8.17 5.14 5.40
N ALA A 95 -8.32 4.20 4.47
CA ALA A 95 -7.36 3.14 4.27
C ALA A 95 -5.96 3.67 3.92
N ILE A 96 -5.87 4.67 3.03
CA ILE A 96 -4.61 5.33 2.66
C ILE A 96 -3.96 6.00 3.88
N LYS A 97 -4.70 6.70 4.72
CA LYS A 97 -4.15 7.35 5.93
C LYS A 97 -3.62 6.36 6.96
N LEU A 98 -4.20 5.19 7.03
CA LEU A 98 -3.90 4.17 8.03
C LEU A 98 -2.88 3.13 7.56
N HIS A 99 -2.47 3.15 6.28
CA HIS A 99 -1.61 2.10 5.72
C HIS A 99 -0.17 2.12 6.26
N SER A 100 0.33 3.29 6.65
CA SER A 100 1.69 3.41 7.18
C SER A 100 1.83 2.82 8.58
N GLY A 101 3.05 2.41 8.90
CA GLY A 101 3.42 1.85 10.18
C GLY A 101 3.55 0.33 10.14
N ARG A 102 4.08 -0.22 11.23
CA ARG A 102 4.19 -1.67 11.36
C ARG A 102 2.81 -2.26 11.62
N LEU A 103 2.38 -3.18 10.77
CA LEU A 103 1.40 -4.17 11.16
C LEU A 103 2.19 -5.42 11.54
N ASP A 104 1.94 -5.95 12.71
CA ASP A 104 2.42 -7.27 13.05
C ASP A 104 1.66 -8.28 12.20
N ILE A 105 2.38 -9.05 11.38
CA ILE A 105 1.80 -10.13 10.57
C ILE A 105 1.04 -11.12 11.44
N GLY A 106 1.53 -11.39 12.64
CA GLY A 106 0.86 -12.24 13.62
C GLY A 106 -0.47 -11.64 14.08
N GLU A 107 -0.55 -10.33 14.30
CA GLU A 107 -1.80 -9.65 14.64
C GLU A 107 -2.84 -9.75 13.51
N PHE A 108 -2.41 -9.57 12.27
CA PHE A 108 -3.27 -9.74 11.10
C PHE A 108 -3.79 -11.17 10.98
N GLN A 109 -2.91 -12.17 11.14
CA GLN A 109 -3.29 -13.59 11.12
C GLN A 109 -4.23 -13.95 12.26
N ASN A 110 -3.99 -13.45 13.46
CA ASN A 110 -4.88 -13.65 14.60
C ASN A 110 -6.29 -13.07 14.34
N LYS A 111 -6.40 -11.89 13.72
CA LYS A 111 -7.69 -11.31 13.33
C LYS A 111 -8.42 -12.24 12.36
N ARG A 112 -7.73 -12.81 11.36
CA ARG A 112 -8.30 -13.78 10.41
C ARG A 112 -8.80 -15.05 11.11
N GLU A 113 -7.99 -15.65 11.99
CA GLU A 113 -8.32 -16.89 12.72
C GLU A 113 -9.49 -16.69 13.69
N GLU A 114 -9.59 -15.51 14.32
CA GLU A 114 -10.68 -15.17 15.24
C GLU A 114 -11.94 -14.70 14.51
N ASN A 115 -11.97 -14.69 13.16
CA ASN A 115 -13.06 -14.15 12.34
C ASN A 115 -13.44 -12.71 12.72
N LYS A 116 -12.46 -11.90 13.12
CA LYS A 116 -12.65 -10.47 13.32
C LYS A 116 -12.77 -9.78 11.97
N GLU A 117 -13.61 -8.78 11.91
CA GLU A 117 -13.76 -7.97 10.70
C GLU A 117 -12.43 -7.25 10.37
N LEU A 118 -11.93 -7.51 9.16
CA LEU A 118 -10.76 -6.84 8.61
C LEU A 118 -11.22 -5.70 7.70
N GLU A 119 -10.61 -4.55 7.88
CA GLU A 119 -10.90 -3.37 7.06
C GLU A 119 -9.93 -3.27 5.88
N LEU A 120 -10.29 -2.48 4.86
CA LEU A 120 -9.43 -2.21 3.71
C LEU A 120 -8.02 -1.75 4.12
N ALA A 121 -7.92 -0.99 5.21
CA ALA A 121 -6.65 -0.51 5.76
C ALA A 121 -5.74 -1.66 6.22
N ASP A 122 -6.29 -2.71 6.83
CA ASP A 122 -5.54 -3.88 7.27
C ASP A 122 -4.93 -4.61 6.06
N TYR A 123 -5.74 -4.84 5.02
CA TYR A 123 -5.28 -5.47 3.78
C TYR A 123 -4.23 -4.63 3.04
N LEU A 124 -4.46 -3.33 2.92
CA LEU A 124 -3.54 -2.42 2.26
C LEU A 124 -2.17 -2.44 2.94
N LYS A 125 -2.17 -2.35 4.26
CA LYS A 125 -0.96 -2.32 5.10
C LYS A 125 -0.14 -3.60 5.00
N ILE A 126 -0.80 -4.77 5.10
CA ILE A 126 -0.08 -6.04 5.00
C ILE A 126 0.41 -6.28 3.57
N SER A 127 -0.37 -5.91 2.56
CA SER A 127 0.00 -6.07 1.16
C SER A 127 1.18 -5.18 0.77
N ASP A 128 1.28 -3.95 1.30
CA ASP A 128 2.46 -3.10 1.12
C ASP A 128 3.73 -3.79 1.66
N GLN A 129 3.65 -4.43 2.82
CA GLN A 129 4.78 -5.19 3.35
C GLN A 129 5.11 -6.43 2.50
N LEU A 130 4.10 -7.19 2.07
CA LEU A 130 4.27 -8.43 1.31
C LEU A 130 4.73 -8.16 -0.13
N SER A 131 4.46 -6.99 -0.70
CA SER A 131 4.90 -6.61 -2.06
C SER A 131 6.42 -6.46 -2.20
N ARG A 132 7.16 -6.40 -1.09
CA ARG A 132 8.62 -6.20 -1.13
C ARG A 132 9.34 -7.46 -1.59
N ASN A 133 10.07 -7.38 -2.70
CA ASN A 133 10.85 -8.48 -3.27
C ASN A 133 12.24 -8.61 -2.60
N CYS A 134 12.28 -8.75 -1.27
CA CYS A 134 13.53 -8.78 -0.49
C CYS A 134 14.42 -9.98 -0.88
N PHE A 135 13.84 -11.11 -1.26
CA PHE A 135 14.54 -12.31 -1.71
C PHE A 135 15.37 -12.09 -2.98
N ASN A 136 15.05 -11.08 -3.79
CA ASN A 136 15.76 -10.71 -5.02
C ASN A 136 16.42 -9.33 -4.92
N CYS A 137 16.52 -8.75 -3.74
CA CYS A 137 17.06 -7.41 -3.55
C CYS A 137 18.58 -7.42 -3.45
N LYS A 138 19.26 -6.73 -4.36
CA LYS A 138 20.75 -6.66 -4.41
C LYS A 138 21.37 -5.99 -3.18
N VAL A 139 20.61 -5.13 -2.49
CA VAL A 139 21.07 -4.37 -1.31
C VAL A 139 20.40 -4.86 -0.02
N SER A 140 19.86 -6.09 -0.02
CA SER A 140 19.19 -6.67 1.15
C SER A 140 20.06 -6.67 2.40
N ASN A 141 21.39 -6.91 2.25
CA ASN A 141 22.34 -6.98 3.37
C ASN A 141 22.57 -5.63 4.08
N THR A 142 22.28 -4.52 3.43
CA THR A 142 22.45 -3.15 3.98
C THR A 142 21.11 -2.49 4.29
N CYS A 143 20.01 -3.23 4.09
CA CYS A 143 18.67 -2.73 4.31
C CYS A 143 18.37 -2.58 5.81
N LYS A 144 17.57 -1.56 6.17
CA LYS A 144 17.16 -1.27 7.54
C LYS A 144 16.21 -2.32 8.16
N TRP A 145 15.56 -3.13 7.31
CA TRP A 145 14.62 -4.17 7.76
C TRP A 145 15.39 -5.36 8.35
N SER A 146 14.94 -5.89 9.46
CA SER A 146 15.49 -7.10 10.06
C SER A 146 15.23 -8.34 9.17
N GLU A 147 15.91 -9.44 9.44
CA GLU A 147 15.71 -10.67 8.66
C GLU A 147 14.27 -11.21 8.82
N GLU A 148 13.63 -10.99 9.96
CA GLU A 148 12.25 -11.38 10.23
C GLU A 148 11.25 -10.50 9.48
N GLU A 149 11.62 -9.25 9.17
CA GLU A 149 10.77 -8.29 8.44
C GLU A 149 10.95 -8.37 6.91
N LYS A 150 11.96 -9.09 6.44
CA LYS A 150 12.22 -9.27 5.02
C LYS A 150 11.42 -10.43 4.46
N ASN A 151 10.90 -10.25 3.26
CA ASN A 151 10.26 -11.34 2.54
C ASN A 151 11.34 -12.25 1.93
N SER A 152 11.57 -13.40 2.55
CA SER A 152 12.57 -14.38 2.09
C SER A 152 12.13 -15.18 0.86
N ASN A 153 10.83 -15.14 0.53
CA ASN A 153 10.18 -15.84 -0.59
C ASN A 153 9.16 -14.92 -1.27
N ILE A 154 8.64 -15.39 -2.41
CA ILE A 154 7.46 -14.76 -3.03
C ILE A 154 6.30 -14.87 -2.05
N GLN A 155 5.65 -13.74 -1.80
CA GLN A 155 4.48 -13.62 -0.94
C GLN A 155 3.22 -13.45 -1.79
N ILE A 156 2.19 -14.17 -1.44
CA ILE A 156 0.88 -14.06 -2.08
C ILE A 156 -0.16 -14.01 -0.98
#